data_17a9020f1d222a621e2ee9eec70f7a99
#
_entry.id   17a9020f1d222a621e2ee9eec70f7a99
#
_cell.length_a   1.000
_cell.length_b   1.000
_cell.length_c   1.000
_cell.angle_alpha   90.00
_cell.angle_beta   90.00
_cell.angle_gamma   90.00
#
_symmetry.space_group_name_H-M   'P 1'
#
loop_
_entity.id
_entity.type
_entity.pdbx_description
1 polymer ?
#
loop_
_entity_poly.entity_id
_entity_poly.type
_entity_poly.pdbx_seq_one_letter_code
_entity_poly.pdbx_strand_id
1 'polypeptide(L)'
;LYSDLIIANPETGESYRSGEAAKKVLVDFWGLSDEVGSGKMYETMDDAIESITGYNLALAQEKFDEAYDIAVAQGLMKEGDKVQIKIGLPNSTTNFYTKGYEFLVNCYTEAVVGTKLEGKLEFTMDDTLGNGFGNALRANQVDMLFGVGWNGSALDPYNLMEAYTSEDYRYNRCWDTSSEMLTVELNGVEYTASVWDWNEAIMGEEITVKAADGTTSTFRAGTSDDNQEERYLVLCALEGAVLETYEMIPMIDNSTAALKSMQVEFYTEEYIYGVGRHGDFKYLTYDYSDAEWTDFVASQGGQLNYN
;
A
#
# COMPACT_ATOMS: atom_id res chain seq x y z
N LEU A 1 0.36 -3.89 -1.80
CA LEU A 1 -0.31 -2.60 -1.69
C LEU A 1 -1.84 -2.73 -1.68
N TYR A 2 -2.40 -3.60 -2.49
CA TYR A 2 -3.84 -3.71 -2.68
C TYR A 2 -4.42 -4.99 -2.08
N SER A 3 -5.57 -4.85 -1.45
CA SER A 3 -6.41 -5.96 -0.99
C SER A 3 -7.46 -6.31 -2.04
N ASP A 4 -8.19 -7.41 -1.81
CA ASP A 4 -9.31 -7.83 -2.65
C ASP A 4 -10.49 -6.84 -2.64
N LEU A 5 -10.48 -5.87 -1.73
CA LEU A 5 -11.52 -4.83 -1.64
C LEU A 5 -11.34 -3.69 -2.66
N ILE A 6 -10.17 -3.59 -3.31
CA ILE A 6 -9.92 -2.55 -4.30
C ILE A 6 -10.46 -2.99 -5.66
N ILE A 7 -11.39 -2.24 -6.20
CA ILE A 7 -12.09 -2.55 -7.45
C ILE A 7 -11.27 -2.02 -8.64
N ALA A 8 -10.88 -2.90 -9.55
CA ALA A 8 -10.20 -2.52 -10.78
C ALA A 8 -11.18 -2.14 -11.89
N ASN A 9 -12.32 -2.81 -11.93
CA ASN A 9 -13.36 -2.56 -12.92
C ASN A 9 -14.69 -2.26 -12.22
N PRO A 10 -15.12 -0.98 -12.16
CA PRO A 10 -16.37 -0.58 -11.51
C PRO A 10 -17.63 -1.16 -12.15
N GLU A 11 -17.58 -1.54 -13.43
CA GLU A 11 -18.74 -2.10 -14.14
C GLU A 11 -18.98 -3.56 -13.77
N THR A 12 -17.91 -4.35 -13.62
CA THR A 12 -18.00 -5.77 -13.27
C THR A 12 -17.88 -6.05 -11.77
N GLY A 13 -17.33 -5.11 -11.01
CA GLY A 13 -17.02 -5.29 -9.59
C GLY A 13 -15.77 -6.17 -9.35
N GLU A 14 -15.00 -6.49 -10.39
CA GLU A 14 -13.77 -7.27 -10.25
C GLU A 14 -12.73 -6.50 -9.46
N SER A 15 -12.13 -7.19 -8.49
CA SER A 15 -11.06 -6.59 -7.68
C SER A 15 -9.76 -6.50 -8.47
N TYR A 16 -8.94 -5.53 -8.13
CA TYR A 16 -7.61 -5.36 -8.71
C TYR A 16 -6.77 -6.64 -8.57
N ARG A 17 -6.78 -7.26 -7.38
CA ARG A 17 -5.95 -8.43 -7.06
C ARG A 17 -6.46 -9.72 -7.68
N SER A 18 -7.70 -9.80 -8.16
CA SER A 18 -8.20 -10.99 -8.83
C SER A 18 -7.58 -11.24 -10.22
N GLY A 19 -7.02 -10.19 -10.82
CA GLY A 19 -6.39 -10.28 -12.14
C GLY A 19 -5.00 -10.90 -12.11
N GLU A 20 -4.67 -11.67 -13.15
CA GLU A 20 -3.42 -12.41 -13.28
C GLU A 20 -2.17 -11.52 -13.22
N ALA A 21 -2.21 -10.34 -13.86
CA ALA A 21 -1.07 -9.41 -13.84
C ALA A 21 -0.79 -8.89 -12.42
N ALA A 22 -1.81 -8.55 -11.64
CA ALA A 22 -1.61 -8.09 -10.26
C ALA A 22 -1.14 -9.22 -9.33
N LYS A 23 -1.60 -10.45 -9.52
CA LYS A 23 -1.07 -11.62 -8.81
C LYS A 23 0.40 -11.83 -9.13
N LYS A 24 0.74 -11.72 -10.43
CA LYS A 24 2.12 -11.87 -10.90
C LYS A 24 3.06 -10.87 -10.24
N VAL A 25 2.66 -9.62 -10.03
CA VAL A 25 3.46 -8.61 -9.33
C VAL A 25 3.93 -9.11 -7.96
N LEU A 26 3.03 -9.69 -7.16
CA LEU A 26 3.41 -10.21 -5.84
C LEU A 26 4.29 -11.46 -5.94
N VAL A 27 3.94 -12.38 -6.82
CA VAL A 27 4.70 -13.62 -7.01
C VAL A 27 6.12 -13.32 -7.47
N ASP A 28 6.30 -12.37 -8.40
CA ASP A 28 7.61 -11.92 -8.88
C ASP A 28 8.40 -11.22 -7.76
N PHE A 29 7.78 -10.26 -7.08
CA PHE A 29 8.43 -9.49 -6.00
C PHE A 29 8.93 -10.39 -4.86
N TRP A 30 8.19 -11.44 -4.52
CA TRP A 30 8.59 -12.40 -3.49
C TRP A 30 9.47 -13.54 -4.02
N GLY A 31 9.83 -13.52 -5.31
CA GLY A 31 10.71 -14.52 -5.93
C GLY A 31 10.08 -15.90 -6.02
N LEU A 32 8.75 -16.00 -6.11
CA LEU A 32 8.01 -17.26 -6.13
C LEU A 32 7.64 -17.73 -7.55
N SER A 33 7.98 -16.97 -8.59
CA SER A 33 7.55 -17.23 -9.98
C SER A 33 7.95 -18.61 -10.49
N ASP A 34 9.12 -19.08 -10.13
CA ASP A 34 9.63 -20.39 -10.52
C ASP A 34 9.00 -21.54 -9.73
N GLU A 35 8.28 -21.24 -8.65
CA GLU A 35 7.65 -22.20 -7.74
C GLU A 35 6.15 -22.42 -8.02
N VAL A 36 5.60 -21.69 -9.01
CA VAL A 36 4.18 -21.77 -9.40
C VAL A 36 4.00 -22.59 -10.66
N GLY A 37 3.00 -23.47 -10.67
CA GLY A 37 2.59 -24.26 -11.83
C GLY A 37 2.48 -25.75 -11.55
N SER A 38 2.04 -26.51 -12.57
CA SER A 38 1.81 -27.94 -12.42
C SER A 38 3.07 -28.70 -11.98
N GLY A 39 2.99 -29.37 -10.84
CA GLY A 39 4.09 -30.14 -10.25
C GLY A 39 5.14 -29.29 -9.55
N LYS A 40 4.89 -28.01 -9.33
CA LYS A 40 5.71 -27.08 -8.54
C LYS A 40 5.23 -27.06 -7.07
N MET A 41 5.87 -26.22 -6.26
CA MET A 41 5.51 -26.04 -4.84
C MET A 41 4.06 -25.53 -4.69
N TYR A 42 3.65 -24.63 -5.55
CA TYR A 42 2.32 -24.03 -5.60
C TYR A 42 1.64 -24.37 -6.93
N GLU A 43 0.41 -24.87 -6.92
CA GLU A 43 -0.31 -25.14 -8.16
C GLU A 43 -0.77 -23.86 -8.85
N THR A 44 -1.10 -22.82 -8.07
CA THR A 44 -1.61 -21.52 -8.55
C THR A 44 -0.85 -20.35 -7.94
N MET A 45 -0.99 -19.16 -8.54
CA MET A 45 -0.47 -17.93 -7.92
C MET A 45 -1.19 -17.59 -6.62
N ASP A 46 -2.47 -17.93 -6.47
CA ASP A 46 -3.19 -17.69 -5.23
C ASP A 46 -2.59 -18.49 -4.08
N ASP A 47 -2.25 -19.77 -4.29
CA ASP A 47 -1.58 -20.61 -3.29
C ASP A 47 -0.22 -20.01 -2.88
N ALA A 48 0.53 -19.49 -3.86
CA ALA A 48 1.80 -18.84 -3.60
C ALA A 48 1.62 -17.54 -2.78
N ILE A 49 0.64 -16.71 -3.14
CA ILE A 49 0.34 -15.46 -2.44
C ILE A 49 -0.10 -15.72 -1.00
N GLU A 50 -0.95 -16.73 -0.76
CA GLU A 50 -1.37 -17.12 0.60
C GLU A 50 -0.18 -17.56 1.49
N SER A 51 0.90 -18.07 0.88
CA SER A 51 2.11 -18.47 1.62
C SER A 51 2.98 -17.30 2.08
N ILE A 52 2.77 -16.10 1.55
CA ILE A 52 3.60 -14.93 1.83
C ILE A 52 3.36 -14.45 3.27
N THR A 53 4.36 -14.60 4.11
CA THR A 53 4.32 -14.13 5.50
C THR A 53 4.91 -12.74 5.69
N GLY A 54 5.63 -12.22 4.70
CA GLY A 54 6.40 -10.98 4.80
C GLY A 54 7.60 -11.06 5.77
N TYR A 55 7.83 -12.19 6.41
CA TYR A 55 8.92 -12.38 7.35
C TYR A 55 10.04 -13.23 6.74
N ASN A 56 11.19 -12.60 6.53
CA ASN A 56 12.41 -13.28 6.08
C ASN A 56 13.64 -12.66 6.76
N LEU A 57 13.98 -13.16 7.96
CA LEU A 57 15.08 -12.63 8.74
C LEU A 57 16.43 -12.77 8.02
N ALA A 58 16.68 -13.89 7.35
CA ALA A 58 17.95 -14.12 6.66
C ALA A 58 18.16 -13.10 5.53
N LEU A 59 17.14 -12.85 4.70
CA LEU A 59 17.18 -11.84 3.66
C LEU A 59 17.32 -10.43 4.24
N ALA A 60 16.63 -10.12 5.34
CA ALA A 60 16.77 -8.82 6.01
C ALA A 60 18.21 -8.60 6.48
N GLN A 61 18.85 -9.61 7.07
CA GLN A 61 20.24 -9.53 7.53
C GLN A 61 21.22 -9.34 6.36
N GLU A 62 21.02 -10.05 5.26
CA GLU A 62 21.79 -9.84 4.03
C GLU A 62 21.68 -8.39 3.53
N LYS A 63 20.45 -7.84 3.49
CA LYS A 63 20.20 -6.46 3.05
C LYS A 63 20.81 -5.43 4.00
N PHE A 64 20.82 -5.66 5.31
CA PHE A 64 21.51 -4.80 6.27
C PHE A 64 23.03 -4.79 6.04
N ASP A 65 23.63 -5.93 5.77
CA ASP A 65 25.06 -6.02 5.46
C ASP A 65 25.41 -5.35 4.14
N GLU A 66 24.58 -5.56 3.11
CA GLU A 66 24.70 -4.89 1.80
C GLU A 66 24.60 -3.36 1.95
N ALA A 67 23.61 -2.87 2.67
CA ALA A 67 23.41 -1.44 2.92
C ALA A 67 24.61 -0.81 3.66
N TYR A 68 25.16 -1.52 4.65
CA TYR A 68 26.38 -1.08 5.34
C TYR A 68 27.56 -0.97 4.38
N ASP A 69 27.78 -1.99 3.55
CA ASP A 69 28.91 -1.99 2.59
C ASP A 69 28.77 -0.86 1.57
N ILE A 70 27.57 -0.63 1.04
CA ILE A 70 27.29 0.48 0.13
C ILE A 70 27.58 1.83 0.82
N ALA A 71 27.08 2.04 2.04
CA ALA A 71 27.29 3.28 2.78
C ALA A 71 28.75 3.56 3.05
N VAL A 72 29.53 2.52 3.39
CA VAL A 72 30.98 2.66 3.59
C VAL A 72 31.69 2.93 2.28
N ALA A 73 31.36 2.23 1.20
CA ALA A 73 31.98 2.43 -0.12
C ALA A 73 31.74 3.81 -0.68
N GLN A 74 30.56 4.38 -0.41
CA GLN A 74 30.19 5.74 -0.82
C GLN A 74 30.73 6.83 0.13
N GLY A 75 31.37 6.44 1.23
CA GLY A 75 31.88 7.39 2.23
C GLY A 75 30.80 8.06 3.09
N LEU A 76 29.58 7.53 3.07
CA LEU A 76 28.46 8.00 3.89
C LEU A 76 28.58 7.51 5.34
N MET A 77 29.33 6.43 5.56
CA MET A 77 29.52 5.82 6.87
C MET A 77 30.97 5.35 7.03
N LYS A 78 31.48 5.39 8.26
CA LYS A 78 32.77 4.83 8.66
C LYS A 78 32.57 3.69 9.66
N GLU A 79 33.56 2.83 9.79
CA GLU A 79 33.57 1.81 10.83
C GLU A 79 33.42 2.47 12.24
N GLY A 80 32.43 2.05 13.01
CA GLY A 80 32.14 2.62 14.32
C GLY A 80 31.10 3.75 14.37
N ASP A 81 30.70 4.27 13.23
CA ASP A 81 29.62 5.26 13.17
C ASP A 81 28.28 4.63 13.60
N LYS A 82 27.40 5.46 14.13
CA LYS A 82 26.01 5.10 14.45
C LYS A 82 25.06 5.62 13.40
N VAL A 83 24.04 4.84 13.11
CA VAL A 83 22.92 5.23 12.23
C VAL A 83 21.81 5.78 13.12
N GLN A 84 21.53 7.06 12.98
CA GLN A 84 20.44 7.72 13.69
C GLN A 84 19.17 7.60 12.89
N ILE A 85 18.13 7.03 13.48
CA ILE A 85 16.81 6.86 12.84
C ILE A 85 15.76 7.57 13.70
N LYS A 86 15.16 8.60 13.14
CA LYS A 86 14.12 9.37 13.79
C LYS A 86 12.75 8.93 13.30
N ILE A 87 11.94 8.38 14.20
CA ILE A 87 10.59 7.89 13.88
C ILE A 87 9.56 8.88 14.39
N GLY A 88 8.76 9.42 13.46
CA GLY A 88 7.66 10.32 13.75
C GLY A 88 6.38 9.59 14.11
N LEU A 89 5.68 10.10 15.13
CA LEU A 89 4.36 9.65 15.54
C LEU A 89 3.38 10.84 15.53
N PRO A 90 2.09 10.61 15.24
CA PRO A 90 1.08 11.67 15.41
C PRO A 90 0.98 12.16 16.86
N ASN A 91 1.14 11.26 17.84
CA ASN A 91 1.19 11.58 19.27
C ASN A 91 1.70 10.36 20.07
N SER A 92 2.07 10.58 21.32
CA SER A 92 2.48 9.53 22.27
C SER A 92 1.40 9.18 23.31
N THR A 93 0.22 9.78 23.22
CA THR A 93 -0.85 9.58 24.22
C THR A 93 -1.64 8.29 24.01
N THR A 94 -1.56 7.72 22.82
CA THR A 94 -2.26 6.51 22.43
C THR A 94 -1.31 5.31 22.53
N ASN A 95 -1.71 4.29 23.27
CA ASN A 95 -0.94 3.04 23.40
C ASN A 95 -0.59 2.40 22.05
N PHE A 96 -1.43 2.54 21.05
CA PHE A 96 -1.16 2.06 19.69
C PHE A 96 0.18 2.60 19.17
N TYR A 97 0.38 3.93 19.22
CA TYR A 97 1.59 4.55 18.70
C TYR A 97 2.83 4.20 19.52
N THR A 98 2.75 4.31 20.85
CA THR A 98 3.91 4.05 21.72
C THR A 98 4.32 2.58 21.69
N LYS A 99 3.36 1.65 21.77
CA LYS A 99 3.64 0.21 21.71
C LYS A 99 4.11 -0.23 20.33
N GLY A 100 3.54 0.36 19.27
CA GLY A 100 3.98 0.11 17.90
C GLY A 100 5.41 0.59 17.66
N TYR A 101 5.77 1.77 18.17
CA TYR A 101 7.14 2.27 18.13
C TYR A 101 8.11 1.30 18.88
N GLU A 102 7.78 0.92 20.13
CA GLU A 102 8.58 -0.04 20.90
C GLU A 102 8.76 -1.36 20.14
N PHE A 103 7.69 -1.87 19.55
CA PHE A 103 7.71 -3.10 18.75
C PHE A 103 8.62 -2.96 17.53
N LEU A 104 8.48 -1.89 16.76
CA LEU A 104 9.29 -1.63 15.57
C LEU A 104 10.78 -1.55 15.92
N VAL A 105 11.14 -0.78 16.95
CA VAL A 105 12.52 -0.65 17.44
C VAL A 105 13.10 -2.01 17.85
N ASN A 106 12.32 -2.83 18.56
CA ASN A 106 12.74 -4.18 18.94
C ASN A 106 12.98 -5.06 17.71
N CYS A 107 12.06 -5.06 16.74
CA CYS A 107 12.23 -5.83 15.50
C CYS A 107 13.52 -5.46 14.75
N TYR A 108 13.80 -4.17 14.59
CA TYR A 108 15.05 -3.75 13.95
C TYR A 108 16.29 -4.14 14.77
N THR A 109 16.22 -3.95 16.08
CA THR A 109 17.35 -4.28 16.97
C THR A 109 17.67 -5.78 16.93
N GLU A 110 16.64 -6.63 16.89
CA GLU A 110 16.80 -8.08 16.77
C GLU A 110 17.25 -8.49 15.37
N ALA A 111 16.71 -7.86 14.32
CA ALA A 111 17.03 -8.19 12.94
C ALA A 111 18.50 -7.92 12.59
N VAL A 112 19.13 -6.90 13.18
CA VAL A 112 20.55 -6.59 12.90
C VAL A 112 21.54 -7.41 13.72
N VAL A 113 21.10 -8.29 14.61
CA VAL A 113 22.01 -9.16 15.39
C VAL A 113 22.78 -10.07 14.45
N GLY A 114 24.11 -10.08 14.59
CA GLY A 114 25.04 -10.84 13.72
C GLY A 114 25.41 -10.14 12.42
N THR A 115 24.83 -8.97 12.13
CA THR A 115 25.18 -8.16 10.95
C THR A 115 26.22 -7.08 11.29
N LYS A 116 26.76 -6.43 10.26
CA LYS A 116 27.67 -5.27 10.39
C LYS A 116 27.02 -4.06 11.08
N LEU A 117 25.70 -4.01 11.15
CA LEU A 117 24.92 -2.97 11.82
C LEU A 117 24.56 -3.32 13.28
N GLU A 118 24.97 -4.48 13.79
CA GLU A 118 24.70 -4.83 15.19
C GLU A 118 25.23 -3.75 16.15
N GLY A 119 24.31 -3.28 17.02
CA GLY A 119 24.60 -2.25 17.99
C GLY A 119 24.89 -0.86 17.42
N LYS A 120 24.67 -0.63 16.12
CA LYS A 120 24.89 0.67 15.46
C LYS A 120 23.62 1.46 15.18
N LEU A 121 22.42 0.86 15.27
CA LEU A 121 21.17 1.60 15.10
C LEU A 121 20.80 2.33 16.38
N GLU A 122 20.49 3.62 16.27
CA GLU A 122 20.00 4.45 17.37
C GLU A 122 18.67 5.09 16.95
N PHE A 123 17.59 4.76 17.69
CA PHE A 123 16.25 5.24 17.38
C PHE A 123 15.86 6.39 18.31
N THR A 124 15.24 7.40 17.71
CA THR A 124 14.63 8.51 18.44
C THR A 124 13.19 8.70 17.99
N MET A 125 12.32 9.09 18.93
CA MET A 125 10.91 9.32 18.68
C MET A 125 10.61 10.82 18.58
N ASP A 126 9.80 11.20 17.58
CA ASP A 126 9.18 12.53 17.53
C ASP A 126 7.66 12.37 17.59
N ASP A 127 7.08 12.67 18.74
CA ASP A 127 5.66 12.55 19.04
C ASP A 127 4.89 13.87 19.01
N THR A 128 5.54 14.91 18.46
CA THR A 128 5.01 16.28 18.44
C THR A 128 4.33 16.66 17.14
N LEU A 129 4.31 15.76 16.15
CA LEU A 129 3.91 16.06 14.78
C LEU A 129 2.41 16.36 14.62
N GLY A 130 1.55 15.75 15.45
CA GLY A 130 0.10 15.88 15.33
C GLY A 130 -0.37 15.54 13.91
N ASN A 131 -1.23 16.35 13.34
CA ASN A 131 -1.69 16.21 11.95
C ASN A 131 -0.66 16.68 10.90
N GLY A 132 0.49 17.18 11.33
CA GLY A 132 1.58 17.64 10.46
C GLY A 132 2.55 16.55 10.02
N PHE A 133 2.31 15.29 10.36
CA PHE A 133 3.24 14.17 10.10
C PHE A 133 3.63 14.04 8.62
N GLY A 134 2.69 14.16 7.69
CA GLY A 134 2.98 14.09 6.25
C GLY A 134 3.90 15.22 5.78
N ASN A 135 3.74 16.45 6.33
CA ASN A 135 4.63 17.56 6.03
C ASN A 135 6.03 17.33 6.62
N ALA A 136 6.12 16.74 7.81
CA ALA A 136 7.39 16.43 8.45
C ALA A 136 8.20 15.41 7.61
N LEU A 137 7.53 14.37 7.08
CA LEU A 137 8.15 13.41 6.17
C LEU A 137 8.65 14.10 4.89
N ARG A 138 7.79 14.86 4.21
CA ARG A 138 8.15 15.59 2.98
C ARG A 138 9.30 16.58 3.18
N ALA A 139 9.39 17.16 4.37
CA ALA A 139 10.46 18.10 4.73
C ALA A 139 11.72 17.42 5.31
N ASN A 140 11.80 16.08 5.28
CA ASN A 140 12.91 15.29 5.85
C ASN A 140 13.19 15.63 7.33
N GLN A 141 12.14 15.91 8.11
CA GLN A 141 12.26 16.17 9.55
C GLN A 141 12.27 14.86 10.36
N VAL A 142 11.79 13.78 9.77
CA VAL A 142 11.83 12.42 10.29
C VAL A 142 12.25 11.47 9.18
N ASP A 143 12.83 10.34 9.55
CA ASP A 143 13.27 9.31 8.61
C ASP A 143 12.16 8.31 8.32
N MET A 144 11.29 8.08 9.29
CA MET A 144 10.16 7.15 9.21
C MET A 144 8.93 7.74 9.89
N LEU A 145 7.76 7.29 9.48
CA LEU A 145 6.50 7.52 10.19
C LEU A 145 5.90 6.17 10.62
N PHE A 146 5.35 6.11 11.82
CA PHE A 146 4.63 4.94 12.30
C PHE A 146 3.15 5.24 12.54
N GLY A 147 2.31 4.27 12.15
CA GLY A 147 0.86 4.32 12.42
C GLY A 147 0.10 5.35 11.62
N VAL A 148 0.65 5.76 10.49
CA VAL A 148 0.03 6.66 9.52
C VAL A 148 -0.05 5.97 8.15
N GLY A 149 -0.90 6.48 7.28
CA GLY A 149 -1.07 5.92 5.97
C GLY A 149 -1.83 6.85 5.05
N TRP A 150 -1.94 6.43 3.80
CA TRP A 150 -2.75 7.06 2.79
C TRP A 150 -4.09 6.34 2.67
N ASN A 151 -5.17 7.09 2.52
CA ASN A 151 -6.51 6.57 2.29
C ASN A 151 -7.03 7.08 0.96
N GLY A 152 -7.57 6.18 0.15
CA GLY A 152 -8.16 6.51 -1.14
C GLY A 152 -9.50 5.80 -1.35
N SER A 153 -10.09 6.01 -2.52
CA SER A 153 -11.29 5.29 -2.95
C SER A 153 -10.98 3.82 -3.23
N ALA A 154 -11.89 2.93 -2.84
CA ALA A 154 -11.83 1.53 -3.23
C ALA A 154 -12.24 1.29 -4.71
N LEU A 155 -12.76 2.31 -5.38
CA LEU A 155 -13.27 2.20 -6.76
C LEU A 155 -12.21 2.46 -7.84
N ASP A 156 -11.04 2.95 -7.46
CA ASP A 156 -9.93 3.17 -8.39
C ASP A 156 -8.60 2.89 -7.69
N PRO A 157 -7.85 1.87 -8.12
CA PRO A 157 -6.54 1.53 -7.57
C PRO A 157 -5.55 2.71 -7.60
N TYR A 158 -5.63 3.59 -8.59
CA TYR A 158 -4.76 4.75 -8.69
C TYR A 158 -4.81 5.64 -7.45
N ASN A 159 -5.96 5.82 -6.83
CA ASN A 159 -6.10 6.65 -5.63
C ASN A 159 -5.20 6.23 -4.45
N LEU A 160 -4.80 4.96 -4.40
CA LEU A 160 -3.84 4.47 -3.41
C LEU A 160 -2.40 4.52 -3.92
N MET A 161 -2.20 4.46 -5.23
CA MET A 161 -0.89 4.50 -5.87
C MET A 161 -0.31 5.92 -5.91
N GLU A 162 -1.13 6.93 -6.12
CA GLU A 162 -0.70 8.33 -6.33
C GLU A 162 0.20 8.87 -5.22
N ALA A 163 0.01 8.40 -3.97
CA ALA A 163 0.84 8.80 -2.85
C ALA A 163 2.33 8.46 -3.04
N TYR A 164 2.64 7.47 -3.87
CA TYR A 164 3.98 6.94 -4.09
C TYR A 164 4.55 7.32 -5.45
N THR A 165 3.71 7.49 -6.46
CA THR A 165 4.11 7.71 -7.86
C THR A 165 3.95 9.16 -8.31
N SER A 166 3.10 9.95 -7.64
CA SER A 166 2.86 11.34 -7.98
C SER A 166 3.89 12.29 -7.35
N GLU A 167 4.48 13.16 -8.16
CA GLU A 167 5.35 14.24 -7.72
C GLU A 167 4.61 15.27 -6.83
N ASP A 168 3.30 15.39 -6.99
CA ASP A 168 2.48 16.33 -6.23
C ASP A 168 2.36 15.95 -4.75
N TYR A 169 2.28 14.66 -4.44
CA TYR A 169 2.17 14.17 -3.07
C TYR A 169 3.52 13.94 -2.41
N ARG A 170 4.49 13.35 -3.11
CA ARG A 170 5.86 13.12 -2.66
C ARG A 170 5.98 12.47 -1.29
N TYR A 171 5.15 11.50 -1.02
CA TYR A 171 5.29 10.68 0.19
C TYR A 171 6.44 9.69 0.05
N ASN A 172 6.66 9.17 -1.15
CA ASN A 172 7.83 8.39 -1.47
C ASN A 172 9.05 9.29 -1.57
N ARG A 173 10.07 9.04 -0.73
CA ARG A 173 11.30 9.81 -0.64
C ARG A 173 12.53 9.04 -1.10
N CYS A 174 12.36 7.74 -1.38
CA CYS A 174 13.45 6.84 -1.73
C CYS A 174 13.82 6.94 -3.21
N TRP A 175 12.97 7.49 -4.06
CA TRP A 175 13.19 7.60 -5.49
C TRP A 175 12.75 8.96 -6.06
N ASP A 176 13.27 9.26 -7.24
CA ASP A 176 12.87 10.39 -8.09
C ASP A 176 12.08 9.82 -9.28
N THR A 177 10.76 9.90 -9.20
CA THR A 177 9.84 9.31 -10.19
C THR A 177 10.01 9.88 -11.59
N SER A 178 10.55 11.09 -11.72
CA SER A 178 10.83 11.72 -13.02
C SER A 178 12.07 11.12 -13.71
N SER A 179 13.01 10.57 -12.96
CA SER A 179 14.24 9.98 -13.49
C SER A 179 14.24 8.45 -13.50
N GLU A 180 13.44 7.82 -12.65
CA GLU A 180 13.29 6.37 -12.63
C GLU A 180 12.49 5.87 -13.83
N MET A 181 13.09 4.98 -14.61
CA MET A 181 12.51 4.46 -15.85
C MET A 181 11.84 3.13 -15.60
N LEU A 182 10.60 3.01 -16.03
CA LEU A 182 9.79 1.81 -15.92
C LEU A 182 9.42 1.29 -17.31
N THR A 183 9.61 -0.01 -17.53
CA THR A 183 9.20 -0.70 -18.76
C THR A 183 7.91 -1.46 -18.52
N VAL A 184 6.93 -1.25 -19.37
CA VAL A 184 5.62 -1.91 -19.33
C VAL A 184 5.39 -2.62 -20.66
N GLU A 185 4.98 -3.90 -20.60
CA GLU A 185 4.56 -4.65 -21.77
C GLU A 185 3.08 -4.39 -22.05
N LEU A 186 2.78 -3.82 -23.21
CA LEU A 186 1.42 -3.55 -23.69
C LEU A 186 1.23 -4.20 -25.06
N ASN A 187 0.25 -5.11 -25.16
CA ASN A 187 -0.03 -5.83 -26.42
C ASN A 187 1.19 -6.55 -27.02
N GLY A 188 2.06 -7.11 -26.20
CA GLY A 188 3.27 -7.83 -26.61
C GLY A 188 4.43 -6.93 -27.06
N VAL A 189 4.36 -5.63 -26.78
CA VAL A 189 5.43 -4.66 -27.03
C VAL A 189 5.85 -4.02 -25.72
N GLU A 190 7.15 -4.01 -25.46
CA GLU A 190 7.72 -3.32 -24.30
C GLU A 190 7.89 -1.83 -24.59
N TYR A 191 7.34 -1.00 -23.73
CA TYR A 191 7.45 0.46 -23.76
C TYR A 191 8.09 0.97 -22.47
N THR A 192 8.98 1.92 -22.59
CA THR A 192 9.67 2.55 -21.47
C THR A 192 9.35 4.04 -21.40
N ALA A 193 9.01 4.50 -20.20
CA ALA A 193 8.84 5.90 -19.83
C ALA A 193 9.25 6.09 -18.36
N SER A 194 9.29 7.32 -17.86
CA SER A 194 9.51 7.53 -16.43
C SER A 194 8.30 7.06 -15.60
N VAL A 195 8.53 6.75 -14.33
CA VAL A 195 7.44 6.42 -13.40
C VAL A 195 6.42 7.56 -13.35
N TRP A 196 6.90 8.81 -13.37
CA TRP A 196 6.04 9.99 -13.42
C TRP A 196 5.20 10.05 -14.70
N ASP A 197 5.80 9.82 -15.87
CA ASP A 197 5.03 9.79 -17.12
C ASP A 197 3.95 8.69 -17.07
N TRP A 198 4.27 7.50 -16.63
CA TRP A 198 3.27 6.44 -16.47
C TRP A 198 2.14 6.82 -15.50
N ASN A 199 2.47 7.52 -14.41
CA ASN A 199 1.48 8.09 -13.49
C ASN A 199 0.55 9.07 -14.20
N GLU A 200 1.10 10.00 -14.99
CA GLU A 200 0.31 10.96 -15.79
C GLU A 200 -0.59 10.25 -16.82
N ALA A 201 -0.07 9.21 -17.47
CA ALA A 201 -0.84 8.45 -18.47
C ALA A 201 -2.11 7.82 -17.91
N ILE A 202 -2.04 7.24 -16.71
CA ILE A 202 -3.21 6.61 -16.06
C ILE A 202 -4.20 7.64 -15.49
N MET A 203 -3.78 8.90 -15.34
CA MET A 203 -4.66 10.03 -15.06
C MET A 203 -5.37 10.56 -16.33
N GLY A 204 -4.93 10.16 -17.52
CA GLY A 204 -5.52 10.55 -18.80
C GLY A 204 -4.72 11.61 -19.56
N GLU A 205 -3.49 11.88 -19.14
CA GLU A 205 -2.58 12.75 -19.88
C GLU A 205 -1.87 11.95 -20.99
N GLU A 206 -1.58 12.61 -22.10
CA GLU A 206 -0.83 12.00 -23.21
C GLU A 206 0.67 12.09 -22.93
N ILE A 207 1.33 10.94 -22.88
CA ILE A 207 2.78 10.84 -22.66
C ILE A 207 3.50 10.29 -23.91
N THR A 208 4.82 10.45 -23.95
CA THR A 208 5.68 9.81 -24.95
C THR A 208 6.30 8.55 -24.35
N VAL A 209 6.10 7.41 -25.01
CA VAL A 209 6.72 6.13 -24.64
C VAL A 209 7.70 5.68 -25.71
N LYS A 210 8.74 4.95 -25.30
CA LYS A 210 9.81 4.46 -26.19
C LYS A 210 9.79 2.93 -26.22
N ALA A 211 9.63 2.35 -27.41
CA ALA A 211 9.76 0.91 -27.60
C ALA A 211 11.22 0.43 -27.59
N ALA A 212 11.40 -0.88 -27.40
CA ALA A 212 12.76 -1.50 -27.36
C ALA A 212 13.58 -1.28 -28.64
N ASP A 213 12.94 -1.14 -29.80
CA ASP A 213 13.61 -0.82 -31.08
C ASP A 213 14.00 0.66 -31.23
N GLY A 214 13.67 1.48 -30.23
CA GLY A 214 13.96 2.92 -30.17
C GLY A 214 12.88 3.80 -30.81
N THR A 215 11.81 3.23 -31.37
CA THR A 215 10.69 4.01 -31.88
C THR A 215 9.92 4.65 -30.71
N THR A 216 9.32 5.82 -30.97
CA THR A 216 8.49 6.54 -29.99
C THR A 216 7.05 6.59 -30.46
N SER A 217 6.13 6.50 -29.51
CA SER A 217 4.70 6.66 -29.72
C SER A 217 4.09 7.44 -28.56
N THR A 218 2.84 7.86 -28.71
CA THR A 218 2.09 8.44 -27.59
C THR A 218 1.23 7.37 -26.93
N PHE A 219 1.01 7.53 -25.64
CA PHE A 219 0.16 6.65 -24.84
C PHE A 219 -0.66 7.47 -23.83
N ARG A 220 -1.89 7.04 -23.60
CA ARG A 220 -2.80 7.57 -22.58
C ARG A 220 -3.78 6.49 -22.17
N ALA A 221 -4.12 6.39 -20.89
CA ALA A 221 -5.08 5.42 -20.38
C ALA A 221 -5.78 5.94 -19.10
N GLY A 222 -6.55 7.00 -19.25
CA GLY A 222 -7.39 7.54 -18.18
C GLY A 222 -8.59 6.64 -17.84
N THR A 223 -9.30 6.97 -16.77
CA THR A 223 -10.47 6.19 -16.29
C THR A 223 -11.64 6.15 -17.29
N SER A 224 -11.70 7.10 -18.22
CA SER A 224 -12.75 7.21 -19.24
C SER A 224 -12.30 6.76 -20.63
N ASP A 225 -11.07 6.28 -20.77
CA ASP A 225 -10.53 5.82 -22.04
C ASP A 225 -10.94 4.36 -22.31
N ASP A 226 -10.96 3.94 -23.58
CA ASP A 226 -11.42 2.60 -23.96
C ASP A 226 -10.38 1.49 -23.64
N ASN A 227 -9.12 1.86 -23.36
CA ASN A 227 -8.01 0.94 -23.12
C ASN A 227 -7.79 0.62 -21.62
N GLN A 228 -8.85 0.20 -20.95
CA GLN A 228 -8.81 -0.11 -19.51
C GLN A 228 -7.91 -1.29 -19.16
N GLU A 229 -7.72 -2.23 -20.09
CA GLU A 229 -6.79 -3.36 -19.90
C GLU A 229 -5.34 -2.86 -19.84
N GLU A 230 -4.93 -1.98 -20.76
CA GLU A 230 -3.61 -1.37 -20.74
C GLU A 230 -3.40 -0.49 -19.49
N ARG A 231 -4.45 0.25 -19.08
CA ARG A 231 -4.42 1.01 -17.82
C ARG A 231 -4.14 0.10 -16.63
N TYR A 232 -4.80 -1.05 -16.56
CA TYR A 232 -4.60 -2.04 -15.52
C TYR A 232 -3.16 -2.58 -15.51
N LEU A 233 -2.59 -2.91 -16.69
CA LEU A 233 -1.20 -3.37 -16.79
C LEU A 233 -0.20 -2.30 -16.33
N VAL A 234 -0.43 -1.03 -16.66
CA VAL A 234 0.41 0.08 -16.16
C VAL A 234 0.30 0.19 -14.64
N LEU A 235 -0.91 0.08 -14.06
CA LEU A 235 -1.10 0.07 -12.60
C LEU A 235 -0.33 -1.08 -11.94
N CYS A 236 -0.34 -2.28 -12.54
CA CYS A 236 0.42 -3.42 -12.03
C CYS A 236 1.94 -3.17 -12.08
N ALA A 237 2.45 -2.60 -13.16
CA ALA A 237 3.86 -2.26 -13.29
C ALA A 237 4.28 -1.19 -12.26
N LEU A 238 3.46 -0.17 -12.05
CA LEU A 238 3.69 0.85 -11.02
C LEU A 238 3.68 0.25 -9.61
N GLU A 239 2.77 -0.68 -9.31
CA GLU A 239 2.78 -1.39 -8.03
C GLU A 239 4.09 -2.15 -7.81
N GLY A 240 4.55 -2.87 -8.83
CA GLY A 240 5.84 -3.57 -8.78
C GLY A 240 6.99 -2.62 -8.48
N ALA A 241 7.06 -1.50 -9.20
CA ALA A 241 8.08 -0.48 -8.99
C ALA A 241 8.03 0.11 -7.57
N VAL A 242 6.83 0.39 -7.03
CA VAL A 242 6.67 0.89 -5.65
C VAL A 242 7.11 -0.15 -4.62
N LEU A 243 6.81 -1.43 -4.82
CA LEU A 243 7.24 -2.50 -3.92
C LEU A 243 8.77 -2.60 -3.85
N GLU A 244 9.47 -2.45 -4.99
CA GLU A 244 10.94 -2.48 -5.07
C GLU A 244 11.62 -1.33 -4.32
N THR A 245 10.91 -0.25 -3.98
CA THR A 245 11.47 0.82 -3.15
C THR A 245 11.58 0.46 -1.68
N TYR A 246 10.88 -0.58 -1.22
CA TYR A 246 10.78 -0.97 0.20
C TYR A 246 10.39 0.18 1.15
N GLU A 247 9.77 1.22 0.64
CA GLU A 247 9.47 2.42 1.43
C GLU A 247 8.37 2.21 2.45
N MET A 248 7.50 1.23 2.23
CA MET A 248 6.41 0.89 3.13
C MET A 248 6.61 -0.49 3.76
N ILE A 249 6.54 -0.52 5.09
CA ILE A 249 6.63 -1.76 5.86
C ILE A 249 5.23 -2.07 6.41
N PRO A 250 4.49 -3.04 5.83
CA PRO A 250 3.21 -3.45 6.36
C PRO A 250 3.43 -4.21 7.68
N MET A 251 2.86 -3.71 8.77
CA MET A 251 3.07 -4.27 10.09
C MET A 251 1.82 -4.92 10.67
N ILE A 252 0.63 -4.41 10.36
CA ILE A 252 -0.61 -4.80 11.01
C ILE A 252 -1.74 -4.76 9.98
N ASP A 253 -2.49 -5.84 9.88
CA ASP A 253 -3.82 -5.83 9.30
C ASP A 253 -4.83 -5.42 10.38
N ASN A 254 -5.53 -4.32 10.14
CA ASN A 254 -6.47 -3.74 11.11
C ASN A 254 -7.91 -3.95 10.65
N SER A 255 -8.56 -4.93 11.23
CA SER A 255 -9.99 -5.15 11.05
C SER A 255 -10.80 -4.22 11.94
N THR A 256 -11.77 -3.54 11.36
CA THR A 256 -12.74 -2.74 12.11
C THR A 256 -14.04 -3.51 12.30
N ALA A 257 -14.55 -3.54 13.53
CA ALA A 257 -15.88 -4.03 13.82
C ALA A 257 -16.86 -2.85 13.91
N ALA A 258 -17.96 -2.93 13.20
CA ALA A 258 -19.02 -1.95 13.29
C ALA A 258 -20.29 -2.60 13.91
N LEU A 259 -20.91 -1.89 14.85
CA LEU A 259 -22.23 -2.25 15.33
C LEU A 259 -23.29 -1.54 14.46
N LYS A 260 -24.12 -2.35 13.81
CA LYS A 260 -25.25 -1.88 13.01
C LYS A 260 -26.54 -2.07 13.82
N SER A 261 -27.31 -1.02 13.96
CA SER A 261 -28.66 -1.12 14.56
C SER A 261 -29.59 -1.85 13.60
N MET A 262 -30.41 -2.78 14.12
CA MET A 262 -31.46 -3.42 13.34
C MET A 262 -32.58 -2.47 12.92
N GLN A 263 -32.65 -1.27 13.53
CA GLN A 263 -33.60 -0.22 13.20
C GLN A 263 -33.30 0.49 11.88
N VAL A 264 -32.07 0.32 11.39
CA VAL A 264 -31.54 1.04 10.23
C VAL A 264 -31.06 0.06 9.18
N GLU A 265 -31.48 0.25 7.96
CA GLU A 265 -30.97 -0.46 6.81
C GLU A 265 -30.09 0.46 5.95
N PHE A 266 -28.89 -0.04 5.59
CA PHE A 266 -28.02 0.59 4.63
C PHE A 266 -28.28 0.00 3.26
N TYR A 267 -28.48 0.84 2.26
CA TYR A 267 -28.71 0.39 0.88
C TYR A 267 -27.51 -0.37 0.31
N THR A 268 -26.31 0.03 0.71
CA THR A 268 -25.07 -0.66 0.35
C THR A 268 -24.12 -0.71 1.55
N GLU A 269 -23.35 -1.78 1.66
CA GLU A 269 -22.29 -1.93 2.66
C GLU A 269 -20.92 -1.54 2.11
N GLU A 270 -20.85 -1.12 0.84
CA GLU A 270 -19.62 -0.68 0.22
C GLU A 270 -19.03 0.54 0.93
N TYR A 271 -17.74 0.49 1.14
CA TYR A 271 -16.98 1.59 1.70
C TYR A 271 -16.58 2.56 0.59
N ILE A 272 -17.20 3.72 0.57
CA ILE A 272 -16.82 4.82 -0.32
C ILE A 272 -16.18 5.91 0.53
N TYR A 273 -14.86 6.06 0.41
CA TYR A 273 -14.13 7.09 1.13
C TYR A 273 -14.59 8.49 0.68
N GLY A 274 -14.83 9.37 1.65
CA GLY A 274 -15.23 10.76 1.41
C GLY A 274 -16.73 11.01 1.23
N VAL A 275 -17.55 9.96 1.08
CA VAL A 275 -19.00 10.08 0.90
C VAL A 275 -19.80 9.59 2.10
N GLY A 276 -19.15 9.31 3.21
CA GLY A 276 -19.78 8.71 4.39
C GLY A 276 -19.62 7.17 4.36
N ARG A 277 -18.89 6.65 5.28
CA ARG A 277 -18.58 5.24 5.43
C ARG A 277 -19.85 4.39 5.41
N HIS A 278 -19.86 3.27 4.70
CA HIS A 278 -20.98 2.34 4.58
C HIS A 278 -22.21 2.91 3.82
N GLY A 279 -21.98 3.34 2.58
CA GLY A 279 -23.04 3.62 1.62
C GLY A 279 -23.79 4.93 1.77
N ASP A 280 -23.27 5.84 2.58
CA ASP A 280 -23.78 7.18 2.82
C ASP A 280 -25.16 7.24 3.50
N PHE A 281 -25.35 8.21 4.36
CA PHE A 281 -26.63 8.52 5.00
C PHE A 281 -27.75 8.85 4.00
N LYS A 282 -27.41 9.21 2.76
CA LYS A 282 -28.36 9.52 1.71
C LYS A 282 -29.32 8.38 1.38
N TYR A 283 -28.87 7.14 1.48
CA TYR A 283 -29.66 5.95 1.14
C TYR A 283 -30.05 5.12 2.36
N LEU A 284 -29.81 5.65 3.55
CA LEU A 284 -30.15 4.99 4.79
C LEU A 284 -31.67 5.07 4.99
N THR A 285 -32.29 3.94 5.26
CA THR A 285 -33.71 3.86 5.62
C THR A 285 -33.89 3.47 7.06
N TYR A 286 -34.92 4.04 7.68
CA TYR A 286 -35.41 3.64 8.99
C TYR A 286 -36.57 2.66 8.79
N ASP A 287 -36.40 1.42 9.22
CA ASP A 287 -37.40 0.38 9.03
C ASP A 287 -38.48 0.40 10.10
N TYR A 288 -38.23 1.10 11.20
CA TYR A 288 -39.14 1.20 12.32
C TYR A 288 -39.28 2.64 12.80
N SER A 289 -40.51 3.09 13.10
CA SER A 289 -40.72 4.25 13.96
C SER A 289 -40.22 3.95 15.39
N ASP A 290 -40.02 4.97 16.20
CA ASP A 290 -39.55 4.79 17.59
C ASP A 290 -40.52 3.91 18.41
N ALA A 291 -41.82 4.00 18.15
CA ALA A 291 -42.84 3.19 18.81
C ALA A 291 -42.76 1.72 18.38
N GLU A 292 -42.69 1.45 17.07
CA GLU A 292 -42.54 0.10 16.52
C GLU A 292 -41.23 -0.54 16.96
N TRP A 293 -40.15 0.23 17.01
CA TRP A 293 -38.87 -0.24 17.53
C TRP A 293 -38.97 -0.62 19.00
N THR A 294 -39.59 0.20 19.82
CA THR A 294 -39.82 -0.08 21.25
C THR A 294 -40.61 -1.37 21.44
N ASP A 295 -41.68 -1.55 20.67
CA ASP A 295 -42.55 -2.74 20.72
C ASP A 295 -41.77 -3.98 20.23
N PHE A 296 -40.98 -3.83 19.16
CA PHE A 296 -40.14 -4.89 18.66
C PHE A 296 -39.11 -5.35 19.71
N VAL A 297 -38.38 -4.43 20.33
CA VAL A 297 -37.41 -4.74 21.41
C VAL A 297 -38.09 -5.43 22.59
N ALA A 298 -39.28 -4.94 23.01
CA ALA A 298 -40.05 -5.56 24.06
C ALA A 298 -40.48 -6.99 23.70
N SER A 299 -40.87 -7.25 22.44
CA SER A 299 -41.22 -8.57 21.94
C SER A 299 -40.07 -9.56 21.97
N GLN A 300 -38.83 -9.09 21.90
CA GLN A 300 -37.59 -9.87 22.00
C GLN A 300 -37.13 -10.06 23.47
N GLY A 301 -37.96 -9.78 24.43
CA GLY A 301 -37.64 -9.88 25.86
C GLY A 301 -36.81 -8.70 26.41
N GLY A 302 -36.83 -7.57 25.71
CA GLY A 302 -36.10 -6.35 26.10
C GLY A 302 -34.62 -6.35 25.78
N GLN A 303 -34.12 -7.40 25.12
CA GLN A 303 -32.73 -7.51 24.62
C GLN A 303 -32.74 -8.00 23.18
N LEU A 304 -31.89 -7.40 22.36
CA LEU A 304 -31.69 -7.82 20.97
C LEU A 304 -30.53 -8.80 20.88
N ASN A 305 -30.69 -9.84 20.06
CA ASN A 305 -29.62 -10.75 19.72
C ASN A 305 -29.16 -10.41 18.30
N TYR A 306 -27.90 -10.00 18.18
CA TYR A 306 -27.25 -9.61 16.91
C TYR A 306 -26.43 -10.75 16.29
N ASN A 307 -26.66 -12.01 16.69
CA ASN A 307 -25.98 -13.19 16.10
C ASN A 307 -26.53 -13.52 14.71
#